data_145d7cff483af7d7b1c5fe2897ad26d6
#
_entry.id   145d7cff483af7d7b1c5fe2897ad26d6
#
_cell.length_a   1.000
_cell.length_b   1.000
_cell.length_c   1.000
_cell.angle_alpha   90.00
_cell.angle_beta   90.00
_cell.angle_gamma   90.00
#
_symmetry.space_group_name_H-M   'P 1'
#
loop_
_entity.id
_entity.type
_entity.pdbx_description
1 polymer ?
#
loop_
_entity_poly.entity_id
_entity_poly.type
_entity_poly.pdbx_seq_one_letter_code
_entity_poly.pdbx_strand_id
1 'polypeptide(L)'
;MFEIILFAPQIPPNTGNIIRLAANSGNRLHLVKPLGFKLDEKSCRRAGLDYHTLSDVHIYDDLAACLDWLDQPRLFAITTKGKETIYNRAFAPGDAFLFGSETSGLPTNIHAHIATDHKLRLPMVANNRSLNLANAVSIVIYEAWRQHDFACS
;
A
#
# COMPACT_ATOMS: atom_id res chain seq x y z
N MET A 1 5.18 -11.21 -7.42
CA MET A 1 5.18 -10.50 -6.11
C MET A 1 5.17 -9.01 -6.35
N PHE A 2 4.34 -8.24 -5.64
CA PHE A 2 4.23 -6.78 -5.69
C PHE A 2 4.69 -6.16 -4.37
N GLU A 3 4.96 -4.86 -4.37
CA GLU A 3 5.39 -4.12 -3.19
C GLU A 3 4.26 -3.20 -2.71
N ILE A 4 3.83 -3.38 -1.48
CA ILE A 4 2.78 -2.55 -0.85
C ILE A 4 3.48 -1.52 0.03
N ILE A 5 3.31 -0.23 -0.25
CA ILE A 5 3.93 0.85 0.53
C ILE A 5 2.82 1.68 1.18
N LEU A 6 2.80 1.75 2.51
CA LEU A 6 1.91 2.60 3.28
C LEU A 6 2.68 3.81 3.80
N PHE A 7 2.28 5.00 3.36
CA PHE A 7 2.87 6.25 3.81
C PHE A 7 2.11 6.79 5.03
N ALA A 8 2.79 6.88 6.15
CA ALA A 8 2.29 7.43 7.41
C ALA A 8 0.93 6.83 7.84
N PRO A 9 0.76 5.49 7.89
CA PRO A 9 -0.50 4.88 8.31
C PRO A 9 -0.81 5.24 9.77
N GLN A 10 -2.09 5.53 10.07
CA GLN A 10 -2.53 6.04 11.36
C GLN A 10 -3.40 5.07 12.15
N ILE A 11 -4.14 4.20 11.46
CA ILE A 11 -5.18 3.35 12.05
C ILE A 11 -4.69 1.90 12.15
N PRO A 12 -4.35 1.40 13.37
CA PRO A 12 -3.77 0.08 13.56
C PRO A 12 -4.54 -1.08 12.93
N PRO A 13 -5.88 -1.17 13.03
CA PRO A 13 -6.65 -2.24 12.41
C PRO A 13 -6.50 -2.31 10.88
N ASN A 14 -6.34 -1.17 10.19
CA ASN A 14 -6.09 -1.16 8.75
C ASN A 14 -4.76 -1.82 8.42
N THR A 15 -3.68 -1.39 9.08
CA THR A 15 -2.36 -1.98 8.89
C THR A 15 -2.37 -3.47 9.23
N GLY A 16 -3.08 -3.88 10.28
CA GLY A 16 -3.23 -5.27 10.64
C GLY A 16 -3.88 -6.12 9.55
N ASN A 17 -4.96 -5.64 8.96
CA ASN A 17 -5.62 -6.33 7.85
C ASN A 17 -4.71 -6.39 6.61
N ILE A 18 -3.93 -5.35 6.35
CA ILE A 18 -2.99 -5.31 5.23
C ILE A 18 -1.82 -6.27 5.45
N ILE A 19 -1.30 -6.42 6.66
CA ILE A 19 -0.28 -7.43 6.99
C ILE A 19 -0.79 -8.83 6.64
N ARG A 20 -2.02 -9.14 7.05
CA ARG A 20 -2.64 -10.44 6.72
C ARG A 20 -2.86 -10.61 5.21
N LEU A 21 -3.29 -9.55 4.53
CA LEU A 21 -3.44 -9.56 3.07
C LEU A 21 -2.10 -9.84 2.38
N ALA A 22 -1.03 -9.14 2.77
CA ALA A 22 0.30 -9.29 2.20
C ALA A 22 0.80 -10.74 2.34
N ALA A 23 0.67 -11.31 3.55
CA ALA A 23 1.02 -12.70 3.81
C ALA A 23 0.22 -13.70 2.94
N ASN A 24 -1.10 -13.49 2.81
CA ASN A 24 -1.96 -14.39 2.02
C ASN A 24 -1.76 -14.28 0.51
N SER A 25 -1.28 -13.15 0.02
CA SER A 25 -1.06 -12.89 -1.41
C SER A 25 0.42 -12.98 -1.82
N GLY A 26 1.31 -13.31 -0.89
CA GLY A 26 2.74 -13.44 -1.15
C GLY A 26 3.42 -12.11 -1.53
N ASN A 27 2.90 -10.97 -1.05
CA ASN A 27 3.45 -9.65 -1.32
C ASN A 27 4.18 -9.09 -0.09
N ARG A 28 5.11 -8.17 -0.31
CA ARG A 28 5.85 -7.51 0.78
C ARG A 28 5.16 -6.22 1.22
N LEU A 29 5.25 -5.91 2.50
CA LEU A 29 4.67 -4.71 3.08
C LEU A 29 5.75 -3.79 3.64
N HIS A 30 5.70 -2.54 3.22
CA HIS A 30 6.61 -1.47 3.59
C HIS A 30 5.84 -0.34 4.27
N LEU A 31 6.27 0.06 5.46
CA LEU A 31 5.69 1.15 6.22
C LEU A 31 6.66 2.32 6.26
N VAL A 32 6.20 3.48 5.85
CA VAL A 32 6.97 4.73 5.88
C VAL A 32 6.48 5.60 7.00
N LYS A 33 7.38 5.98 7.90
CA LYS A 33 7.08 6.84 9.05
C LYS A 33 6.59 8.24 8.62
N PRO A 34 5.89 8.98 9.52
CA PRO A 34 5.55 8.60 10.89
C PRO A 34 4.39 7.60 10.96
N LEU A 35 4.46 6.64 11.88
CA LEU A 35 3.35 5.72 12.16
C LEU A 35 2.49 6.29 13.29
N GLY A 36 1.17 6.24 13.14
CA GLY A 36 0.22 6.65 14.17
C GLY A 36 0.07 5.66 15.34
N PHE A 37 0.86 4.60 15.36
CA PHE A 37 0.80 3.50 16.33
C PHE A 37 2.18 2.85 16.50
N LYS A 38 2.30 1.97 17.51
CA LYS A 38 3.50 1.16 17.74
C LYS A 38 3.31 -0.25 17.21
N LEU A 39 4.27 -0.74 16.43
CA LEU A 39 4.39 -2.14 16.01
C LEU A 39 5.24 -2.90 17.02
N ASP A 40 4.74 -3.09 18.24
CA ASP A 40 5.31 -3.96 19.25
C ASP A 40 4.47 -5.24 19.40
N GLU A 41 5.05 -6.28 19.99
CA GLU A 41 4.39 -7.58 20.21
C GLU A 41 3.05 -7.42 20.94
N LYS A 42 3.00 -6.53 21.95
CA LYS A 42 1.81 -6.29 22.76
C LYS A 42 0.68 -5.64 21.96
N SER A 43 1.00 -4.65 21.11
CA SER A 43 0.05 -3.96 20.24
C SER A 43 -0.45 -4.89 19.14
N CYS A 44 0.42 -5.70 18.57
CA CYS A 44 0.08 -6.70 17.57
C CYS A 44 -0.85 -7.77 18.13
N ARG A 45 -0.54 -8.30 19.31
CA ARG A 45 -1.38 -9.30 20.00
C ARG A 45 -2.77 -8.72 20.32
N ARG A 46 -2.87 -7.45 20.74
CA ARG A 46 -4.15 -6.77 20.97
C ARG A 46 -4.98 -6.59 19.68
N ALA A 47 -4.30 -6.40 18.54
CA ALA A 47 -4.93 -6.29 17.23
C ALA A 47 -5.25 -7.67 16.62
N GLY A 48 -5.00 -8.78 17.30
CA GLY A 48 -5.22 -10.13 16.80
C GLY A 48 -4.26 -10.51 15.67
N LEU A 49 -3.09 -9.87 15.62
CA LEU A 49 -2.03 -10.16 14.65
C LEU A 49 -1.08 -11.22 15.21
N ASP A 50 -0.74 -12.19 14.40
CA ASP A 50 0.33 -13.11 14.71
C ASP A 50 1.68 -12.38 14.54
N TYR A 51 2.48 -12.31 15.58
CA TYR A 51 3.80 -11.67 15.55
C TYR A 51 4.73 -12.28 14.51
N HIS A 52 4.56 -13.55 14.17
CA HIS A 52 5.33 -14.21 13.10
C HIS A 52 5.06 -13.62 11.71
N THR A 53 3.89 -13.04 11.47
CA THR A 53 3.58 -12.34 10.23
C THR A 53 4.25 -10.96 10.11
N LEU A 54 4.86 -10.46 11.18
CA LEU A 54 5.60 -9.20 11.17
C LEU A 54 7.03 -9.32 10.62
N SER A 55 7.55 -10.52 10.46
CA SER A 55 8.90 -10.75 9.93
C SER A 55 9.09 -10.18 8.51
N ASP A 56 8.01 -10.05 7.77
CA ASP A 56 8.01 -9.57 6.38
C ASP A 56 7.53 -8.10 6.25
N VAL A 57 7.42 -7.38 7.39
CA VAL A 57 7.07 -5.96 7.42
C VAL A 57 8.34 -5.13 7.60
N HIS A 58 8.63 -4.29 6.63
CA HIS A 58 9.79 -3.39 6.66
C HIS A 58 9.35 -1.96 7.00
N ILE A 59 10.12 -1.28 7.86
CA ILE A 59 9.82 0.08 8.31
C ILE A 59 10.95 1.02 7.90
N TYR A 60 10.60 2.17 7.33
CA TYR A 60 11.55 3.17 6.83
C TYR A 60 11.28 4.53 7.44
N ASP A 61 12.34 5.34 7.59
CA ASP A 61 12.23 6.70 8.12
C ASP A 61 11.55 7.65 7.13
N ASP A 62 11.75 7.43 5.84
CA ASP A 62 11.12 8.19 4.77
C ASP A 62 10.90 7.34 3.51
N LEU A 63 10.18 7.91 2.52
CA LEU A 63 9.88 7.22 1.28
C LEU A 63 11.13 6.99 0.42
N ALA A 64 12.10 7.90 0.46
CA ALA A 64 13.32 7.75 -0.32
C ALA A 64 14.11 6.51 0.12
N ALA A 65 14.28 6.31 1.43
CA ALA A 65 14.92 5.11 1.97
C ALA A 65 14.18 3.81 1.58
N CYS A 66 12.85 3.84 1.52
CA CYS A 66 12.06 2.70 1.06
C CYS A 66 12.31 2.41 -0.43
N LEU A 67 12.27 3.44 -1.28
CA LEU A 67 12.49 3.29 -2.72
C LEU A 67 13.92 2.86 -3.06
N ASP A 68 14.91 3.36 -2.33
CA ASP A 68 16.31 2.95 -2.48
C ASP A 68 16.50 1.47 -2.12
N TRP A 69 15.86 1.01 -1.04
CA TRP A 69 15.90 -0.41 -0.65
C TRP A 69 15.25 -1.31 -1.71
N LEU A 70 14.21 -0.82 -2.39
CA LEU A 70 13.50 -1.53 -3.46
C LEU A 70 14.18 -1.42 -4.83
N ASP A 71 15.35 -0.78 -4.92
CA ASP A 71 16.06 -0.51 -6.17
C ASP A 71 15.21 0.29 -7.19
N GLN A 72 14.57 1.35 -6.71
CA GLN A 72 13.77 2.29 -7.51
C GLN A 72 12.72 1.59 -8.40
N PRO A 73 11.73 0.90 -7.82
CA PRO A 73 10.74 0.14 -8.57
C PRO A 73 9.83 1.06 -9.38
N ARG A 74 9.11 0.50 -10.34
CA ARG A 74 8.02 1.23 -10.99
C ARG A 74 6.91 1.50 -9.96
N LEU A 75 6.76 2.76 -9.59
CA LEU A 75 5.93 3.22 -8.48
C LEU A 75 4.59 3.76 -8.99
N PHE A 76 3.48 3.25 -8.47
CA PHE A 76 2.13 3.77 -8.69
C PHE A 76 1.55 4.32 -7.40
N ALA A 77 1.12 5.58 -7.40
CA ALA A 77 0.38 6.16 -6.29
C ALA A 77 -1.12 5.91 -6.47
N ILE A 78 -1.73 5.27 -5.48
CA ILE A 78 -3.17 5.04 -5.45
C ILE A 78 -3.82 6.20 -4.70
N THR A 79 -4.53 7.03 -5.43
CA THR A 79 -5.06 8.31 -4.94
C THR A 79 -6.37 8.67 -5.62
N THR A 80 -7.25 9.37 -4.90
CA THR A 80 -8.48 9.92 -5.48
C THR A 80 -8.23 10.99 -6.56
N LYS A 81 -7.00 11.53 -6.62
CA LYS A 81 -6.56 12.51 -7.61
C LYS A 81 -6.06 11.88 -8.92
N GLY A 82 -6.00 10.55 -9.00
CA GLY A 82 -5.61 9.84 -10.21
C GLY A 82 -6.60 10.08 -11.36
N LYS A 83 -6.09 10.26 -12.57
CA LYS A 83 -6.93 10.41 -13.78
C LYS A 83 -7.35 9.06 -14.35
N GLU A 84 -6.45 8.11 -14.35
CA GLU A 84 -6.70 6.73 -14.79
C GLU A 84 -7.17 5.84 -13.64
N THR A 85 -7.93 4.81 -13.99
CA THR A 85 -8.27 3.74 -13.04
C THR A 85 -7.22 2.64 -13.07
N ILE A 86 -7.10 1.88 -11.99
CA ILE A 86 -6.20 0.72 -11.92
C ILE A 86 -6.49 -0.31 -13.02
N TYR A 87 -7.73 -0.39 -13.49
CA TYR A 87 -8.20 -1.37 -14.48
C TYR A 87 -7.70 -1.09 -15.91
N ASN A 88 -7.22 0.12 -16.17
CA ASN A 88 -6.68 0.53 -17.47
C ASN A 88 -5.15 0.41 -17.53
N ARG A 89 -4.52 -0.10 -16.49
CA ARG A 89 -3.07 -0.22 -16.38
C ARG A 89 -2.63 -1.68 -16.31
N ALA A 90 -1.63 -2.04 -17.11
CA ALA A 90 -0.95 -3.32 -16.96
C ALA A 90 0.14 -3.21 -15.87
N PHE A 91 0.09 -4.13 -14.92
CA PHE A 91 1.06 -4.27 -13.85
C PHE A 91 2.05 -5.40 -14.14
N ALA A 92 3.24 -5.32 -13.54
CA ALA A 92 4.27 -6.34 -13.64
C ALA A 92 4.80 -6.72 -12.24
N PRO A 93 5.27 -7.95 -12.04
CA PRO A 93 5.97 -8.32 -10.81
C PRO A 93 7.08 -7.34 -10.47
N GLY A 94 7.17 -6.92 -9.22
CA GLY A 94 8.10 -5.88 -8.77
C GLY A 94 7.53 -4.47 -8.78
N ASP A 95 6.34 -4.24 -9.34
CA ASP A 95 5.67 -2.95 -9.22
C ASP A 95 5.34 -2.62 -7.76
N ALA A 96 5.50 -1.36 -7.40
CA ALA A 96 5.20 -0.83 -6.07
C ALA A 96 3.93 0.03 -6.09
N PHE A 97 3.05 -0.21 -5.12
CA PHE A 97 1.82 0.54 -4.93
C PHE A 97 1.90 1.36 -3.65
N LEU A 98 1.88 2.68 -3.81
CA LEU A 98 1.97 3.65 -2.72
C LEU A 98 0.58 4.14 -2.32
N PHE A 99 0.26 3.96 -1.06
CA PHE A 99 -0.98 4.41 -0.44
C PHE A 99 -0.69 5.47 0.62
N GLY A 100 -1.49 6.52 0.64
CA GLY A 100 -1.40 7.57 1.65
C GLY A 100 -2.06 7.22 2.97
N SER A 101 -1.87 8.09 3.96
CA SER A 101 -2.54 8.02 5.26
C SER A 101 -4.06 8.02 5.12
N GLU A 102 -4.75 7.33 6.01
CA GLU A 102 -6.21 7.24 6.06
C GLU A 102 -6.90 8.60 6.22
N THR A 103 -6.22 9.53 6.87
CA THR A 103 -6.80 10.86 7.20
C THR A 103 -6.42 11.93 6.21
N SER A 104 -5.16 11.98 5.77
CA SER A 104 -4.60 13.08 4.95
C SER A 104 -4.19 12.66 3.54
N GLY A 105 -4.21 11.37 3.22
CA GLY A 105 -3.70 10.85 1.95
C GLY A 105 -2.19 11.06 1.80
N LEU A 106 -1.72 11.20 0.58
CA LEU A 106 -0.31 11.50 0.27
C LEU A 106 -0.07 13.01 0.35
N PRO A 107 1.07 13.44 0.95
CA PRO A 107 1.47 14.84 0.96
C PRO A 107 1.65 15.41 -0.45
N THR A 108 1.43 16.72 -0.60
CA THR A 108 1.53 17.43 -1.89
C THR A 108 2.92 17.29 -2.52
N ASN A 109 3.99 17.33 -1.72
CA ASN A 109 5.35 17.15 -2.21
C ASN A 109 5.58 15.75 -2.80
N ILE A 110 5.01 14.71 -2.22
CA ILE A 110 5.07 13.35 -2.78
C ILE A 110 4.27 13.28 -4.08
N HIS A 111 3.06 13.83 -4.10
CA HIS A 111 2.27 13.93 -5.32
C HIS A 111 3.02 14.62 -6.46
N ALA A 112 3.77 15.67 -6.17
CA ALA A 112 4.52 16.43 -7.19
C ALA A 112 5.64 15.61 -7.86
N HIS A 113 6.22 14.64 -7.14
CA HIS A 113 7.32 13.82 -7.65
C HIS A 113 6.85 12.57 -8.41
N ILE A 114 5.55 12.24 -8.37
CA ILE A 114 5.01 11.09 -9.09
C ILE A 114 4.41 11.56 -10.43
N ALA A 115 4.81 10.92 -11.51
CA ALA A 115 4.28 11.20 -12.84
C ALA A 115 2.75 11.05 -12.88
N THR A 116 2.08 11.86 -13.69
CA THR A 116 0.60 11.89 -13.73
C THR A 116 0.00 10.56 -14.15
N ASP A 117 0.63 9.86 -15.08
CA ASP A 117 0.23 8.54 -15.58
C ASP A 117 0.50 7.40 -14.59
N HIS A 118 1.27 7.66 -13.54
CA HIS A 118 1.51 6.76 -12.41
C HIS A 118 0.59 7.05 -11.21
N LYS A 119 -0.33 8.00 -11.33
CA LYS A 119 -1.37 8.27 -10.32
C LYS A 119 -2.66 7.60 -10.74
N LEU A 120 -3.01 6.55 -10.03
CA LEU A 120 -4.16 5.72 -10.35
C LEU A 120 -5.25 5.88 -9.28
N ARG A 121 -6.48 5.68 -9.66
CA ARG A 121 -7.63 5.72 -8.75
C ARG A 121 -8.44 4.43 -8.78
N LEU A 122 -9.13 4.19 -7.69
CA LEU A 122 -10.23 3.23 -7.65
C LEU A 122 -11.53 3.94 -8.06
N PRO A 123 -12.36 3.34 -8.91
CA PRO A 123 -13.66 3.91 -9.25
C PRO A 123 -14.53 4.03 -7.99
N MET A 124 -15.20 5.18 -7.84
CA MET A 124 -16.17 5.43 -6.78
C MET A 124 -17.36 6.19 -7.36
N VAL A 125 -18.53 5.99 -6.76
CA VAL A 125 -19.71 6.80 -7.06
C VAL A 125 -19.43 8.24 -6.66
N ALA A 126 -19.92 9.20 -7.48
CA ALA A 126 -19.68 10.62 -7.26
C ALA A 126 -20.13 11.07 -5.86
N ASN A 127 -19.42 12.05 -5.30
CA ASN A 127 -19.66 12.65 -3.99
C ASN A 127 -19.47 11.70 -2.77
N ASN A 128 -18.86 10.55 -2.97
CA ASN A 128 -18.48 9.69 -1.84
C ASN A 128 -17.08 10.00 -1.32
N ARG A 129 -16.85 9.60 -0.06
CA ARG A 129 -15.53 9.67 0.58
C ARG A 129 -14.61 8.58 0.00
N SER A 130 -13.32 8.70 0.32
CA SER A 130 -12.34 7.65 0.01
C SER A 130 -12.74 6.30 0.63
N LEU A 131 -12.32 5.21 -0.02
CA LEU A 131 -12.45 3.86 0.53
C LEU A 131 -11.58 3.70 1.80
N ASN A 132 -11.97 2.78 2.66
CA ASN A 132 -11.10 2.31 3.73
C ASN A 132 -9.76 1.83 3.14
N LEU A 133 -8.65 2.16 3.82
CA LEU A 133 -7.31 1.88 3.31
C LEU A 133 -7.10 0.39 3.05
N ALA A 134 -7.46 -0.50 3.98
CA ALA A 134 -7.27 -1.93 3.80
C ALA A 134 -8.10 -2.49 2.63
N ASN A 135 -9.31 -1.96 2.42
CA ASN A 135 -10.14 -2.33 1.26
C ASN A 135 -9.49 -1.86 -0.05
N ALA A 136 -8.98 -0.63 -0.08
CA ALA A 136 -8.29 -0.09 -1.26
C ALA A 136 -7.07 -0.92 -1.63
N VAL A 137 -6.23 -1.26 -0.65
CA VAL A 137 -5.05 -2.12 -0.85
C VAL A 137 -5.48 -3.49 -1.38
N SER A 138 -6.52 -4.10 -0.80
CA SER A 138 -7.01 -5.41 -1.24
C SER A 138 -7.46 -5.40 -2.70
N ILE A 139 -8.21 -4.38 -3.11
CA ILE A 139 -8.69 -4.26 -4.50
C ILE A 139 -7.51 -4.14 -5.47
N VAL A 140 -6.53 -3.28 -5.16
CA VAL A 140 -5.36 -3.06 -6.03
C VAL A 140 -4.52 -4.32 -6.17
N ILE A 141 -4.20 -4.96 -5.05
CA ILE A 141 -3.36 -6.16 -5.04
C ILE A 141 -4.03 -7.32 -5.77
N TYR A 142 -5.32 -7.55 -5.53
CA TYR A 142 -6.03 -8.62 -6.22
C TYR A 142 -6.23 -8.35 -7.70
N GLU A 143 -6.42 -7.09 -8.13
CA GLU A 143 -6.41 -6.76 -9.56
C GLU A 143 -5.05 -6.97 -10.19
N ALA A 144 -3.97 -6.51 -9.57
CA ALA A 144 -2.62 -6.74 -10.07
C ALA A 144 -2.29 -8.25 -10.17
N TRP A 145 -2.67 -9.01 -9.15
CA TRP A 145 -2.45 -10.46 -9.12
C TRP A 145 -3.32 -11.20 -10.14
N ARG A 146 -4.58 -10.78 -10.33
CA ARG A 146 -5.48 -11.30 -11.37
C ARG A 146 -4.87 -11.17 -12.76
N GLN A 147 -4.19 -10.06 -13.06
CA GLN A 147 -3.50 -9.86 -14.34
C GLN A 147 -2.39 -10.90 -14.60
N HIS A 148 -1.96 -11.62 -13.58
CA HIS A 148 -0.96 -12.69 -13.63
C HIS A 148 -1.56 -14.06 -13.28
N ASP A 149 -2.87 -14.25 -13.53
CA ASP A 149 -3.59 -15.51 -13.31
C ASP A 149 -3.43 -16.08 -11.90
N PHE A 150 -3.25 -15.19 -10.90
CA PHE A 150 -3.00 -15.55 -9.49
C PHE A 150 -1.78 -16.48 -9.30
N ALA A 151 -0.81 -16.41 -10.20
CA ALA A 151 0.42 -17.18 -10.06
C ALA A 151 1.16 -16.79 -8.78
N CYS A 152 1.56 -17.79 -8.00
CA CYS A 152 2.49 -17.61 -6.89
C CYS A 152 3.91 -17.55 -7.47
N SER A 153 4.63 -16.48 -7.18
CA SER A 153 6.06 -16.34 -7.54
C SER A 153 6.94 -17.09 -6.57
#